data_bde1f811f461778ffde16e1f1a3446c3
#
_entry.id   bde1f811f461778ffde16e1f1a3446c3
#
_cell.length_a   1.000
_cell.length_b   1.000
_cell.length_c   1.000
_cell.angle_alpha   90.00
_cell.angle_beta   90.00
_cell.angle_gamma   90.00
#
_symmetry.space_group_name_H-M   'P 1'
#
loop_
_entity.id
_entity.type
_entity.pdbx_description
1 polymer ?
#
loop_
_entity_poly.entity_id
_entity_poly.type
_entity_poly.pdbx_seq_one_letter_code
_entity_poly.pdbx_strand_id
1 'polypeptide(L)'
;IIVTLGGQTGLNLGVDLDKAGILEKYGVAVLGTSISSIEMAEDRDGFKSLLERINEPLLLSFAVESIDEAENAANKIGFPVVIRPAYTLGGTGGGIANNFNELRKIVPSGIAASKVNQVLVERSLFGWKEIEYEVIRDGAGNVVTICNMENIDPMGIHTGDSIVVAPSQTLNDKDYQRLRSASLKIVSELKIEGGCNIQFAYKPSDVVSKKLGSSANYHDEGSMYYVIEVNPRVSRSSALASKATGYPIARVAAKIALGMKLDEIPNSVTGKTTAAFEPALDY
;
A
#
# COMPACT_ATOMS: atom_id res chain seq x y z
N ILE A 1 1.80 -4.89 24.30
CA ILE A 1 2.75 -5.19 23.23
C ILE A 1 2.65 -4.13 22.13
N ILE A 2 3.73 -3.94 21.34
CA ILE A 2 3.73 -3.08 20.15
C ILE A 2 4.02 -3.99 18.95
N VAL A 3 3.00 -4.31 18.17
CA VAL A 3 3.12 -5.25 17.04
C VAL A 3 3.64 -4.56 15.77
N THR A 4 3.41 -3.25 15.63
CA THR A 4 3.74 -2.45 14.43
C THR A 4 5.23 -2.13 14.26
N LEU A 5 6.08 -2.43 15.26
CA LEU A 5 7.54 -2.28 15.20
C LEU A 5 8.27 -3.60 14.90
N GLY A 6 7.54 -4.73 14.81
CA GLY A 6 8.09 -6.06 14.58
C GLY A 6 8.06 -6.55 13.11
N GLY A 7 7.80 -5.65 12.16
CA GLY A 7 7.61 -6.02 10.76
C GLY A 7 6.37 -6.91 10.56
N GLN A 8 6.27 -7.62 9.43
CA GLN A 8 5.13 -8.49 9.12
C GLN A 8 4.97 -9.62 10.16
N THR A 9 6.07 -10.17 10.64
CA THR A 9 6.05 -11.22 11.69
C THR A 9 5.40 -10.70 12.97
N GLY A 10 5.69 -9.45 13.35
CA GLY A 10 5.08 -8.82 14.54
C GLY A 10 3.58 -8.62 14.36
N LEU A 11 3.12 -8.18 13.18
CA LEU A 11 1.69 -8.03 12.88
C LEU A 11 0.97 -9.37 12.94
N ASN A 12 1.47 -10.38 12.22
CA ASN A 12 0.86 -11.71 12.17
C ASN A 12 0.77 -12.33 13.56
N LEU A 13 1.84 -12.29 14.33
CA LEU A 13 1.84 -12.80 15.70
C LEU A 13 0.84 -12.07 16.60
N GLY A 14 0.73 -10.74 16.46
CA GLY A 14 -0.25 -9.95 17.22
C GLY A 14 -1.68 -10.36 16.92
N VAL A 15 -2.03 -10.51 15.64
CA VAL A 15 -3.34 -10.98 15.19
C VAL A 15 -3.63 -12.39 15.69
N ASP A 16 -2.65 -13.32 15.57
CA ASP A 16 -2.81 -14.71 16.02
C ASP A 16 -3.01 -14.79 17.55
N LEU A 17 -2.29 -14.01 18.33
CA LEU A 17 -2.44 -13.95 19.78
C LEU A 17 -3.81 -13.39 20.21
N ASP A 18 -4.31 -12.38 19.49
CA ASP A 18 -5.63 -11.80 19.72
C ASP A 18 -6.73 -12.82 19.42
N LYS A 19 -6.71 -13.45 18.24
CA LYS A 19 -7.66 -14.49 17.81
C LYS A 19 -7.68 -15.70 18.76
N ALA A 20 -6.53 -16.03 19.32
CA ALA A 20 -6.43 -17.09 20.32
C ALA A 20 -6.93 -16.69 21.72
N GLY A 21 -7.37 -15.43 21.93
CA GLY A 21 -7.81 -14.90 23.22
C GLY A 21 -6.69 -14.78 24.26
N ILE A 22 -5.42 -14.87 23.82
CA ILE A 22 -4.27 -14.87 24.74
C ILE A 22 -4.06 -13.46 25.31
N LEU A 23 -4.23 -12.41 24.48
CA LEU A 23 -4.06 -11.03 24.92
C LEU A 23 -5.04 -10.68 26.03
N GLU A 24 -6.31 -11.02 25.86
CA GLU A 24 -7.36 -10.81 26.86
C GLU A 24 -7.11 -11.64 28.13
N LYS A 25 -6.81 -12.94 27.96
CA LYS A 25 -6.55 -13.87 29.08
C LYS A 25 -5.47 -13.39 30.03
N TYR A 26 -4.41 -12.75 29.48
CA TYR A 26 -3.29 -12.27 30.30
C TYR A 26 -3.30 -10.76 30.54
N GLY A 27 -4.35 -10.04 30.14
CA GLY A 27 -4.48 -8.60 30.31
C GLY A 27 -3.42 -7.79 29.56
N VAL A 28 -3.00 -8.27 28.39
CA VAL A 28 -1.95 -7.62 27.58
C VAL A 28 -2.59 -6.63 26.62
N ALA A 29 -2.33 -5.35 26.80
CA ALA A 29 -2.79 -4.31 25.89
C ALA A 29 -1.92 -4.26 24.59
N VAL A 30 -2.58 -4.07 23.45
CA VAL A 30 -1.93 -3.70 22.19
C VAL A 30 -1.78 -2.19 22.16
N LEU A 31 -0.55 -1.71 22.00
CA LEU A 31 -0.20 -0.30 21.97
C LEU A 31 0.03 0.17 20.54
N GLY A 32 -0.49 1.34 20.19
CA GLY A 32 -0.48 1.89 18.83
C GLY A 32 -1.66 1.38 18.02
N THR A 33 -1.44 1.06 16.74
CA THR A 33 -2.49 0.62 15.82
C THR A 33 -3.22 -0.63 16.34
N SER A 34 -4.55 -0.59 16.37
CA SER A 34 -5.39 -1.69 16.85
C SER A 34 -5.32 -2.93 15.94
N ILE A 35 -5.57 -4.11 16.49
CA ILE A 35 -5.63 -5.35 15.71
C ILE A 35 -6.70 -5.24 14.60
N SER A 36 -7.85 -4.66 14.89
CA SER A 36 -8.91 -4.46 13.90
C SER A 36 -8.49 -3.55 12.73
N SER A 37 -7.70 -2.51 12.99
CA SER A 37 -7.13 -1.66 11.92
C SER A 37 -6.09 -2.39 11.09
N ILE A 38 -5.28 -3.25 11.74
CA ILE A 38 -4.30 -4.10 11.05
C ILE A 38 -5.03 -5.10 10.15
N GLU A 39 -6.03 -5.80 10.67
CA GLU A 39 -6.83 -6.75 9.87
C GLU A 39 -7.51 -6.06 8.69
N MET A 40 -8.11 -4.88 8.89
CA MET A 40 -8.73 -4.10 7.82
C MET A 40 -7.74 -3.71 6.71
N ALA A 41 -6.50 -3.40 7.07
CA ALA A 41 -5.45 -3.04 6.11
C ALA A 41 -4.87 -4.25 5.36
N GLU A 42 -4.81 -5.42 6.02
CA GLU A 42 -4.22 -6.66 5.48
C GLU A 42 -5.28 -7.51 4.74
N ASP A 43 -6.57 -7.39 5.09
CA ASP A 43 -7.65 -8.11 4.42
C ASP A 43 -8.02 -7.42 3.10
N ARG A 44 -7.92 -8.18 2.00
CA ARG A 44 -8.15 -7.63 0.65
C ARG A 44 -9.56 -7.07 0.45
N ASP A 45 -10.57 -7.80 0.92
CA ASP A 45 -11.97 -7.40 0.71
C ASP A 45 -12.34 -6.23 1.62
N GLY A 46 -11.84 -6.23 2.86
CA GLY A 46 -11.97 -5.14 3.80
C GLY A 46 -11.30 -3.87 3.30
N PHE A 47 -10.06 -3.97 2.84
CA PHE A 47 -9.32 -2.85 2.29
C PHE A 47 -9.94 -2.31 0.99
N LYS A 48 -10.39 -3.21 0.10
CA LYS A 48 -11.13 -2.83 -1.10
C LYS A 48 -12.39 -2.04 -0.75
N SER A 49 -13.21 -2.55 0.16
CA SER A 49 -14.44 -1.89 0.62
C SER A 49 -14.16 -0.51 1.26
N LEU A 50 -13.05 -0.39 1.98
CA LEU A 50 -12.58 0.88 2.52
C LEU A 50 -12.24 1.87 1.41
N LEU A 51 -11.44 1.48 0.41
CA LEU A 51 -11.04 2.35 -0.70
C LEU A 51 -12.25 2.80 -1.52
N GLU A 52 -13.22 1.91 -1.78
CA GLU A 52 -14.48 2.24 -2.44
C GLU A 52 -15.27 3.29 -1.64
N ARG A 53 -15.40 3.09 -0.33
CA ARG A 53 -16.12 4.03 0.56
C ARG A 53 -15.51 5.42 0.57
N ILE A 54 -14.19 5.52 0.52
CA ILE A 54 -13.49 6.80 0.50
C ILE A 54 -13.21 7.32 -0.92
N ASN A 55 -13.73 6.63 -1.95
CA ASN A 55 -13.56 6.99 -3.35
C ASN A 55 -12.09 7.16 -3.77
N GLU A 56 -11.24 6.21 -3.34
CA GLU A 56 -9.86 6.08 -3.81
C GLU A 56 -9.75 4.99 -4.87
N PRO A 57 -8.96 5.21 -5.94
CA PRO A 57 -8.86 4.27 -7.04
C PRO A 57 -8.14 2.99 -6.62
N LEU A 58 -8.82 1.88 -6.81
CA LEU A 58 -8.29 0.54 -6.57
C LEU A 58 -8.10 -0.21 -7.89
N LEU A 59 -7.22 -1.19 -7.86
CA LEU A 59 -6.98 -2.05 -9.00
C LEU A 59 -8.16 -3.00 -9.22
N LEU A 60 -8.72 -2.99 -10.43
CA LEU A 60 -9.79 -3.92 -10.78
C LEU A 60 -9.25 -5.34 -10.83
N SER A 61 -9.82 -6.21 -10.01
CA SER A 61 -9.42 -7.61 -9.87
C SER A 61 -10.64 -8.51 -9.66
N PHE A 62 -10.54 -9.76 -10.12
CA PHE A 62 -11.57 -10.77 -9.99
C PHE A 62 -10.94 -12.09 -9.55
N ALA A 63 -11.48 -12.68 -8.50
CA ALA A 63 -11.17 -14.05 -8.12
C ALA A 63 -12.00 -14.98 -9.00
N VAL A 64 -11.35 -15.96 -9.63
CA VAL A 64 -11.96 -16.86 -10.62
C VAL A 64 -11.50 -18.30 -10.42
N GLU A 65 -12.36 -19.27 -10.73
CA GLU A 65 -12.13 -20.69 -10.54
C GLU A 65 -12.18 -21.47 -11.87
N SER A 66 -12.48 -20.78 -12.97
CA SER A 66 -12.57 -21.35 -14.30
C SER A 66 -11.98 -20.44 -15.38
N ILE A 67 -11.71 -21.03 -16.56
CA ILE A 67 -11.25 -20.27 -17.75
C ILE A 67 -12.33 -19.29 -18.21
N ASP A 68 -13.59 -19.71 -18.22
CA ASP A 68 -14.70 -18.87 -18.68
C ASP A 68 -14.87 -17.64 -17.80
N GLU A 69 -14.75 -17.79 -16.47
CA GLU A 69 -14.75 -16.68 -15.54
C GLU A 69 -13.55 -15.76 -15.75
N ALA A 70 -12.36 -16.34 -16.01
CA ALA A 70 -11.16 -15.56 -16.29
C ALA A 70 -11.28 -14.75 -17.59
N GLU A 71 -11.89 -15.31 -18.63
CA GLU A 71 -12.17 -14.59 -19.89
C GLU A 71 -13.17 -13.44 -19.67
N ASN A 72 -14.21 -13.69 -18.89
CA ASN A 72 -15.17 -12.64 -18.51
C ASN A 72 -14.51 -11.53 -17.68
N ALA A 73 -13.62 -11.89 -16.77
CA ALA A 73 -12.83 -10.92 -16.00
C ALA A 73 -11.90 -10.11 -16.92
N ALA A 74 -11.16 -10.77 -17.82
CA ALA A 74 -10.28 -10.10 -18.76
C ALA A 74 -11.01 -9.19 -19.75
N ASN A 75 -12.23 -9.55 -20.16
CA ASN A 75 -13.07 -8.66 -20.96
C ASN A 75 -13.44 -7.36 -20.22
N LYS A 76 -13.70 -7.43 -18.92
CA LYS A 76 -14.03 -6.25 -18.09
C LYS A 76 -12.80 -5.40 -17.78
N ILE A 77 -11.65 -6.04 -17.56
CA ILE A 77 -10.39 -5.37 -17.18
C ILE A 77 -9.68 -4.76 -18.40
N GLY A 78 -9.69 -5.47 -19.52
CA GLY A 78 -8.82 -5.21 -20.68
C GLY A 78 -7.41 -5.78 -20.50
N PHE A 79 -6.77 -6.17 -21.62
CA PHE A 79 -5.39 -6.67 -21.62
C PHE A 79 -4.36 -5.53 -21.54
N PRO A 80 -3.14 -5.81 -21.01
CA PRO A 80 -2.70 -7.05 -20.40
C PRO A 80 -3.27 -7.26 -18.98
N VAL A 81 -3.45 -8.54 -18.59
CA VAL A 81 -3.86 -8.94 -17.25
C VAL A 81 -2.78 -9.78 -16.57
N VAL A 82 -2.71 -9.69 -15.25
CA VAL A 82 -1.88 -10.54 -14.39
C VAL A 82 -2.75 -11.64 -13.81
N ILE A 83 -2.27 -12.87 -13.85
CA ILE A 83 -2.89 -14.02 -13.21
C ILE A 83 -2.05 -14.40 -11.99
N ARG A 84 -2.65 -14.42 -10.81
CA ARG A 84 -1.99 -14.81 -9.56
C ARG A 84 -2.76 -15.94 -8.89
N PRO A 85 -2.15 -17.13 -8.74
CA PRO A 85 -2.76 -18.19 -7.96
C PRO A 85 -2.95 -17.77 -6.50
N ALA A 86 -4.10 -18.11 -5.93
CA ALA A 86 -4.37 -17.81 -4.53
C ALA A 86 -3.53 -18.74 -3.61
N TYR A 87 -3.01 -18.16 -2.53
CA TYR A 87 -2.23 -18.87 -1.49
C TYR A 87 -1.00 -19.62 -2.00
N THR A 88 -0.30 -19.09 -3.03
CA THR A 88 0.98 -19.63 -3.49
C THR A 88 2.14 -18.74 -3.04
N LEU A 89 3.31 -19.34 -2.80
CA LEU A 89 4.56 -18.64 -2.53
C LEU A 89 5.35 -18.47 -3.83
N GLY A 90 5.97 -17.31 -4.02
CA GLY A 90 6.93 -17.09 -5.10
C GLY A 90 6.33 -17.01 -6.52
N GLY A 91 5.01 -16.75 -6.66
CA GLY A 91 4.40 -16.52 -7.99
C GLY A 91 4.27 -17.76 -8.87
N THR A 92 4.47 -18.98 -8.32
CA THR A 92 4.36 -20.24 -9.07
C THR A 92 2.97 -20.41 -9.70
N GLY A 93 2.92 -20.69 -11.00
CA GLY A 93 1.69 -20.86 -11.76
C GLY A 93 1.00 -19.57 -12.20
N GLY A 94 1.54 -18.41 -11.83
CA GLY A 94 1.08 -17.09 -12.28
C GLY A 94 1.78 -16.61 -13.56
N GLY A 95 1.30 -15.48 -14.10
CA GLY A 95 1.91 -14.86 -15.27
C GLY A 95 1.13 -13.66 -15.78
N ILE A 96 1.67 -13.04 -16.82
CA ILE A 96 1.02 -11.94 -17.54
C ILE A 96 0.46 -12.49 -18.85
N ALA A 97 -0.82 -12.24 -19.12
CA ALA A 97 -1.46 -12.53 -20.39
C ALA A 97 -1.73 -11.25 -21.15
N ASN A 98 -1.30 -11.18 -22.41
CA ASN A 98 -1.52 -10.06 -23.32
C ASN A 98 -2.74 -10.24 -24.21
N ASN A 99 -3.31 -11.44 -24.24
CA ASN A 99 -4.47 -11.83 -25.04
C ASN A 99 -5.12 -13.10 -24.48
N PHE A 100 -6.28 -13.46 -25.02
CA PHE A 100 -7.02 -14.67 -24.59
C PHE A 100 -6.25 -15.99 -24.79
N ASN A 101 -5.40 -16.09 -25.82
CA ASN A 101 -4.64 -17.33 -26.05
C ASN A 101 -3.60 -17.55 -24.94
N GLU A 102 -2.97 -16.49 -24.46
CA GLU A 102 -2.05 -16.54 -23.31
C GLU A 102 -2.81 -16.80 -22.02
N LEU A 103 -3.96 -16.14 -21.81
CA LEU A 103 -4.82 -16.33 -20.66
C LEU A 103 -5.21 -17.82 -20.49
N ARG A 104 -5.69 -18.45 -21.58
CA ARG A 104 -6.08 -19.87 -21.60
C ARG A 104 -4.94 -20.83 -21.27
N LYS A 105 -3.69 -20.45 -21.48
CA LYS A 105 -2.51 -21.26 -21.13
C LYS A 105 -2.14 -21.09 -19.65
N ILE A 106 -2.23 -19.87 -19.13
CA ILE A 106 -1.75 -19.56 -17.78
C ILE A 106 -2.78 -19.96 -16.71
N VAL A 107 -4.07 -19.67 -16.93
CA VAL A 107 -5.13 -19.87 -15.95
C VAL A 107 -5.21 -21.32 -15.42
N PRO A 108 -5.19 -22.37 -16.26
CA PRO A 108 -5.23 -23.76 -15.78
C PRO A 108 -4.06 -24.12 -14.87
N SER A 109 -2.86 -23.65 -15.21
CA SER A 109 -1.66 -23.85 -14.41
C SER A 109 -1.76 -23.13 -13.06
N GLY A 110 -2.34 -21.94 -13.07
CA GLY A 110 -2.58 -21.15 -11.86
C GLY A 110 -3.60 -21.81 -10.94
N ILE A 111 -4.73 -22.27 -11.48
CA ILE A 111 -5.77 -22.97 -10.72
C ILE A 111 -5.19 -24.25 -10.08
N ALA A 112 -4.42 -25.03 -10.85
CA ALA A 112 -3.80 -26.26 -10.37
C ALA A 112 -2.73 -26.00 -9.27
N ALA A 113 -2.04 -24.85 -9.32
CA ALA A 113 -1.06 -24.46 -8.31
C ALA A 113 -1.70 -23.92 -7.03
N SER A 114 -2.93 -23.43 -7.09
CA SER A 114 -3.65 -22.86 -5.96
C SER A 114 -4.19 -23.94 -5.02
N LYS A 115 -3.96 -23.78 -3.71
CA LYS A 115 -4.51 -24.69 -2.70
C LYS A 115 -6.03 -24.66 -2.59
N VAL A 116 -6.67 -23.63 -3.11
CA VAL A 116 -8.13 -23.41 -3.10
C VAL A 116 -8.73 -23.43 -4.50
N ASN A 117 -7.96 -23.87 -5.53
CA ASN A 117 -8.38 -23.92 -6.92
C ASN A 117 -8.86 -22.56 -7.49
N GLN A 118 -8.27 -21.47 -7.04
CA GLN A 118 -8.67 -20.12 -7.40
C GLN A 118 -7.48 -19.29 -7.87
N VAL A 119 -7.67 -18.48 -8.89
CA VAL A 119 -6.70 -17.47 -9.33
C VAL A 119 -7.32 -16.07 -9.30
N LEU A 120 -6.51 -15.07 -9.07
CA LEU A 120 -6.87 -13.67 -9.18
C LEU A 120 -6.47 -13.19 -10.57
N VAL A 121 -7.39 -12.57 -11.29
CA VAL A 121 -7.16 -11.89 -12.57
C VAL A 121 -7.22 -10.40 -12.32
N GLU A 122 -6.12 -9.71 -12.56
CA GLU A 122 -5.94 -8.28 -12.26
C GLU A 122 -5.45 -7.51 -13.49
N ARG A 123 -5.70 -6.21 -13.55
CA ARG A 123 -5.08 -5.34 -14.55
C ARG A 123 -3.56 -5.36 -14.38
N SER A 124 -2.80 -5.53 -15.46
CA SER A 124 -1.34 -5.40 -15.41
C SER A 124 -0.93 -3.94 -15.28
N LEU A 125 -0.08 -3.68 -14.30
CA LEU A 125 0.56 -2.38 -14.08
C LEU A 125 2.04 -2.41 -14.49
N PHE A 126 2.44 -3.41 -15.28
CA PHE A 126 3.81 -3.49 -15.77
C PHE A 126 4.22 -2.20 -16.50
N GLY A 127 5.38 -1.66 -16.12
CA GLY A 127 5.90 -0.40 -16.66
C GLY A 127 5.31 0.88 -16.05
N TRP A 128 4.41 0.77 -15.06
CA TRP A 128 4.02 1.91 -14.23
C TRP A 128 5.11 2.19 -13.20
N LYS A 129 5.13 3.41 -12.69
CA LYS A 129 6.01 3.78 -11.58
C LYS A 129 5.41 3.32 -10.27
N GLU A 130 6.26 2.96 -9.33
CA GLU A 130 5.88 2.74 -7.94
C GLU A 130 6.30 3.95 -7.11
N ILE A 131 5.32 4.54 -6.43
CA ILE A 131 5.52 5.68 -5.53
C ILE A 131 5.05 5.27 -4.14
N GLU A 132 5.88 5.54 -3.15
CA GLU A 132 5.57 5.23 -1.76
C GLU A 132 5.45 6.51 -0.93
N TYR A 133 4.59 6.46 0.09
CA TYR A 133 4.48 7.51 1.11
C TYR A 133 4.65 6.92 2.50
N GLU A 134 5.56 7.49 3.26
CA GLU A 134 5.66 7.26 4.70
C GLU A 134 4.83 8.29 5.44
N VAL A 135 3.87 7.82 6.21
CA VAL A 135 2.90 8.63 6.94
C VAL A 135 2.95 8.25 8.40
N ILE A 136 2.74 9.21 9.27
CA ILE A 136 2.58 8.98 10.70
C ILE A 136 1.28 9.62 11.20
N ARG A 137 0.56 8.93 12.08
CA ARG A 137 -0.68 9.40 12.66
C ARG A 137 -0.74 9.05 14.15
N ASP A 138 -1.27 9.95 14.98
CA ASP A 138 -1.49 9.72 16.40
C ASP A 138 -2.95 9.36 16.73
N GLY A 139 -3.21 8.98 17.98
CA GLY A 139 -4.54 8.62 18.45
C GLY A 139 -5.53 9.80 18.51
N ALA A 140 -5.04 11.05 18.46
CA ALA A 140 -5.89 12.25 18.39
C ALA A 140 -6.35 12.58 16.96
N GLY A 141 -5.78 11.90 15.94
CA GLY A 141 -6.11 12.10 14.54
C GLY A 141 -5.19 13.09 13.82
N ASN A 142 -4.14 13.59 14.47
CA ASN A 142 -3.12 14.36 13.78
C ASN A 142 -2.36 13.41 12.83
N VAL A 143 -2.20 13.82 11.57
CA VAL A 143 -1.58 13.00 10.54
C VAL A 143 -0.66 13.84 9.68
N VAL A 144 0.55 13.33 9.40
CA VAL A 144 1.55 14.01 8.57
C VAL A 144 2.25 13.03 7.64
N THR A 145 2.62 13.48 6.45
CA THR A 145 3.54 12.75 5.56
C THR A 145 4.97 13.08 5.97
N ILE A 146 5.81 12.06 6.03
CA ILE A 146 7.22 12.23 6.40
C ILE A 146 8.08 12.34 5.15
N CYS A 147 7.82 11.47 4.19
CA CYS A 147 8.57 11.42 2.94
C CYS A 147 7.75 10.69 1.88
N ASN A 148 7.90 11.10 0.63
CA ASN A 148 7.56 10.25 -0.49
C ASN A 148 8.84 9.66 -1.09
N MET A 149 8.70 8.54 -1.77
CA MET A 149 9.82 7.82 -2.39
C MET A 149 9.38 7.29 -3.75
N GLU A 150 10.34 7.10 -4.62
CA GLU A 150 10.12 6.55 -5.96
C GLU A 150 11.04 5.35 -6.17
N ASN A 151 10.46 4.25 -6.65
CA ASN A 151 11.21 3.11 -7.14
C ASN A 151 11.67 3.40 -8.57
N ILE A 152 12.97 3.25 -8.84
CA ILE A 152 13.53 3.46 -10.18
C ILE A 152 13.11 2.34 -11.12
N ASP A 153 13.02 1.13 -10.60
CA ASP A 153 12.53 -0.02 -11.33
C ASP A 153 11.00 0.05 -11.50
N PRO A 154 10.47 -0.40 -12.64
CA PRO A 154 9.03 -0.36 -12.89
C PRO A 154 8.27 -1.35 -12.01
N MET A 155 6.96 -1.10 -11.84
CA MET A 155 6.04 -2.05 -11.20
C MET A 155 6.22 -3.47 -11.71
N GLY A 156 6.25 -4.43 -10.78
CA GLY A 156 6.49 -5.86 -11.04
C GLY A 156 7.85 -6.35 -10.54
N ILE A 157 8.76 -5.45 -10.22
CA ILE A 157 10.00 -5.77 -9.49
C ILE A 157 9.71 -5.53 -8.01
N HIS A 158 10.06 -6.51 -7.17
CA HIS A 158 9.80 -6.40 -5.74
C HIS A 158 10.57 -5.21 -5.14
N THR A 159 9.90 -4.37 -4.35
CA THR A 159 10.46 -3.16 -3.71
C THR A 159 11.79 -3.43 -2.98
N GLY A 160 11.95 -4.64 -2.40
CA GLY A 160 13.17 -5.04 -1.72
C GLY A 160 14.38 -5.24 -2.63
N ASP A 161 14.16 -5.39 -3.93
CA ASP A 161 15.18 -5.65 -4.97
C ASP A 161 15.34 -4.43 -5.90
N SER A 162 14.57 -3.37 -5.68
CA SER A 162 14.55 -2.14 -6.46
C SER A 162 15.43 -1.05 -5.83
N ILE A 163 15.93 -0.14 -6.67
CA ILE A 163 16.57 1.09 -6.22
C ILE A 163 15.48 2.10 -5.86
N VAL A 164 15.49 2.54 -4.61
CA VAL A 164 14.51 3.52 -4.08
C VAL A 164 15.19 4.86 -3.85
N VAL A 165 14.59 5.93 -4.34
CA VAL A 165 15.06 7.31 -4.17
C VAL A 165 14.09 8.08 -3.27
N ALA A 166 14.61 8.80 -2.30
CA ALA A 166 13.88 9.67 -1.39
C ALA A 166 14.49 11.09 -1.42
N PRO A 167 13.69 12.12 -1.70
CA PRO A 167 12.30 12.10 -2.16
C PRO A 167 12.15 11.64 -3.62
N SER A 168 10.90 11.43 -4.09
CA SER A 168 10.63 11.12 -5.50
C SER A 168 11.12 12.25 -6.40
N GLN A 169 11.73 11.87 -7.55
CA GLN A 169 12.39 12.82 -8.45
C GLN A 169 11.53 13.21 -9.66
N THR A 170 10.49 12.43 -9.97
CA THR A 170 9.76 12.56 -11.23
C THR A 170 8.28 12.92 -11.05
N LEU A 171 7.80 13.12 -9.83
CA LEU A 171 6.48 13.66 -9.57
C LEU A 171 6.47 15.19 -9.75
N ASN A 172 5.48 15.68 -10.48
CA ASN A 172 5.16 17.11 -10.42
C ASN A 172 4.39 17.43 -9.12
N ASP A 173 4.32 18.71 -8.73
CA ASP A 173 3.68 19.10 -7.48
C ASP A 173 2.18 18.70 -7.40
N LYS A 174 1.43 18.82 -8.50
CA LYS A 174 0.01 18.44 -8.54
C LYS A 174 -0.17 16.96 -8.18
N ASP A 175 0.62 16.08 -8.76
CA ASP A 175 0.54 14.64 -8.51
C ASP A 175 1.09 14.27 -7.14
N TYR A 176 2.16 14.94 -6.68
CA TYR A 176 2.64 14.83 -5.32
C TYR A 176 1.53 15.13 -4.30
N GLN A 177 0.87 16.29 -4.41
CA GLN A 177 -0.20 16.68 -3.48
C GLN A 177 -1.42 15.74 -3.55
N ARG A 178 -1.72 15.22 -4.74
CA ARG A 178 -2.80 14.26 -4.93
C ARG A 178 -2.55 12.94 -4.19
N LEU A 179 -1.38 12.34 -4.40
CA LEU A 179 -0.99 11.10 -3.72
C LEU A 179 -0.81 11.32 -2.21
N ARG A 180 -0.28 12.48 -1.81
CA ARG A 180 -0.22 12.88 -0.40
C ARG A 180 -1.61 12.92 0.24
N SER A 181 -2.57 13.58 -0.41
CA SER A 181 -3.94 13.69 0.10
C SER A 181 -4.62 12.33 0.20
N ALA A 182 -4.43 11.44 -0.79
CA ALA A 182 -4.91 10.07 -0.75
C ALA A 182 -4.29 9.30 0.44
N SER A 183 -2.99 9.46 0.66
CA SER A 183 -2.28 8.82 1.77
C SER A 183 -2.82 9.23 3.13
N LEU A 184 -2.99 10.54 3.36
CA LEU A 184 -3.56 11.07 4.61
C LEU A 184 -4.98 10.55 4.86
N LYS A 185 -5.80 10.50 3.81
CA LYS A 185 -7.18 10.03 3.86
C LYS A 185 -7.26 8.53 4.21
N ILE A 186 -6.45 7.69 3.56
CA ILE A 186 -6.40 6.25 3.81
C ILE A 186 -5.96 5.96 5.25
N VAL A 187 -4.86 6.58 5.71
CA VAL A 187 -4.32 6.37 7.06
C VAL A 187 -5.31 6.82 8.14
N SER A 188 -6.02 7.94 7.88
CA SER A 188 -7.04 8.44 8.80
C SER A 188 -8.24 7.50 8.89
N GLU A 189 -8.72 6.97 7.76
CA GLU A 189 -9.86 6.07 7.71
C GLU A 189 -9.55 4.70 8.34
N LEU A 190 -8.33 4.20 8.15
CA LEU A 190 -7.82 2.99 8.83
C LEU A 190 -7.58 3.20 10.33
N LYS A 191 -7.63 4.44 10.83
CA LYS A 191 -7.33 4.79 12.22
C LYS A 191 -5.96 4.27 12.68
N ILE A 192 -4.96 4.37 11.81
CA ILE A 192 -3.60 3.97 12.16
C ILE A 192 -3.09 4.83 13.34
N GLU A 193 -2.37 4.19 14.25
CA GLU A 193 -1.66 4.87 15.36
C GLU A 193 -0.18 4.47 15.33
N GLY A 194 0.64 5.33 14.73
CA GLY A 194 2.05 5.10 14.48
C GLY A 194 2.43 5.34 13.02
N GLY A 195 3.48 4.66 12.55
CA GLY A 195 3.95 4.74 11.18
C GLY A 195 3.19 3.82 10.24
N CYS A 196 3.05 4.27 9.00
CA CYS A 196 2.38 3.53 7.94
C CYS A 196 3.05 3.83 6.60
N ASN A 197 3.25 2.80 5.78
CA ASN A 197 3.71 2.92 4.41
C ASN A 197 2.53 2.66 3.46
N ILE A 198 2.39 3.50 2.42
CA ILE A 198 1.39 3.34 1.38
C ILE A 198 2.09 3.29 0.03
N GLN A 199 1.72 2.32 -0.79
CA GLN A 199 2.28 2.13 -2.11
C GLN A 199 1.23 2.41 -3.20
N PHE A 200 1.65 3.20 -4.19
CA PHE A 200 0.86 3.58 -5.34
C PHE A 200 1.54 3.12 -6.63
N ALA A 201 0.75 2.56 -7.53
CA ALA A 201 1.13 2.54 -8.94
C ALA A 201 0.73 3.86 -9.58
N TYR A 202 1.65 4.49 -10.28
CA TYR A 202 1.47 5.81 -10.86
C TYR A 202 1.86 5.83 -12.34
N LYS A 203 1.05 6.52 -13.15
CA LYS A 203 1.29 6.74 -14.56
C LYS A 203 1.12 8.22 -14.90
N PRO A 204 2.18 8.90 -15.36
CA PRO A 204 2.12 10.31 -15.73
C PRO A 204 1.11 10.61 -16.84
N SER A 205 0.54 11.82 -16.85
CA SER A 205 -0.48 12.27 -17.82
C SER A 205 0.00 12.29 -19.28
N ASP A 206 1.26 12.62 -19.53
CA ASP A 206 1.87 12.64 -20.85
C ASP A 206 1.91 11.26 -21.53
N VAL A 207 1.87 10.19 -20.73
CA VAL A 207 1.82 8.80 -21.19
C VAL A 207 0.37 8.32 -21.38
N VAL A 208 -0.58 8.89 -20.62
CA VAL A 208 -2.01 8.53 -20.67
C VAL A 208 -2.66 9.05 -21.95
N SER A 209 -2.38 10.29 -22.36
CA SER A 209 -3.00 10.93 -23.52
C SER A 209 -2.67 10.28 -24.86
N LYS A 210 -1.59 9.49 -24.94
CA LYS A 210 -1.13 8.85 -26.19
C LYS A 210 -1.71 7.45 -26.46
N LYS A 211 -2.35 6.78 -25.50
CA LYS A 211 -2.70 5.35 -25.61
C LYS A 211 -4.14 4.94 -25.25
N LEU A 212 -4.93 5.78 -24.65
CA LEU A 212 -6.29 5.41 -24.23
C LEU A 212 -7.35 6.20 -25.00
N GLY A 213 -8.01 5.50 -25.92
CA GLY A 213 -9.28 5.99 -26.46
C GLY A 213 -10.30 6.25 -25.36
N SER A 214 -11.21 7.14 -25.59
CA SER A 214 -12.17 7.86 -24.76
C SER A 214 -13.13 7.06 -23.86
N SER A 215 -12.81 5.88 -23.36
CA SER A 215 -13.72 5.04 -22.57
C SER A 215 -13.37 4.87 -21.08
N ALA A 216 -12.39 5.56 -20.56
CA ALA A 216 -12.14 5.57 -19.12
C ALA A 216 -12.92 6.71 -18.46
N ASN A 217 -13.97 6.38 -17.69
CA ASN A 217 -14.72 7.31 -16.84
C ASN A 217 -13.87 7.84 -15.67
N TYR A 218 -12.76 8.50 -15.97
CA TYR A 218 -11.99 9.25 -15.00
C TYR A 218 -12.08 10.73 -15.34
N HIS A 219 -12.74 11.47 -14.47
CA HIS A 219 -13.05 12.90 -14.58
C HIS A 219 -11.84 13.82 -14.45
N ASP A 220 -10.66 13.44 -14.97
CA ASP A 220 -9.56 14.38 -15.04
C ASP A 220 -8.62 14.04 -16.20
N GLU A 221 -8.27 15.01 -17.01
CA GLU A 221 -7.21 14.97 -18.03
C GLU A 221 -5.82 14.91 -17.35
N GLY A 222 -5.64 13.98 -16.40
CA GLY A 222 -4.50 13.93 -15.52
C GLY A 222 -3.78 12.57 -15.52
N SER A 223 -2.76 12.50 -14.71
CA SER A 223 -2.09 11.26 -14.34
C SER A 223 -3.05 10.25 -13.70
N MET A 224 -2.78 8.96 -13.88
CA MET A 224 -3.53 7.87 -13.25
C MET A 224 -2.73 7.27 -12.11
N TYR A 225 -3.41 6.86 -11.05
CA TYR A 225 -2.82 6.05 -9.98
C TYR A 225 -3.79 5.01 -9.47
N TYR A 226 -3.24 3.98 -8.83
CA TYR A 226 -3.98 3.00 -8.06
C TYR A 226 -3.29 2.81 -6.70
N VAL A 227 -4.08 2.61 -5.66
CA VAL A 227 -3.57 2.16 -4.37
C VAL A 227 -3.25 0.67 -4.50
N ILE A 228 -2.01 0.29 -4.18
CA ILE A 228 -1.54 -1.10 -4.31
C ILE A 228 -1.63 -1.83 -2.99
N GLU A 229 -1.02 -1.25 -1.96
CA GLU A 229 -1.05 -1.82 -0.62
C GLU A 229 -0.81 -0.76 0.45
N VAL A 230 -1.19 -1.09 1.65
CA VAL A 230 -0.90 -0.33 2.86
C VAL A 230 -0.22 -1.26 3.86
N ASN A 231 0.89 -0.81 4.40
CA ASN A 231 1.62 -1.51 5.44
C ASN A 231 1.43 -0.75 6.76
N PRO A 232 0.54 -1.21 7.68
CA PRO A 232 0.19 -0.49 8.91
C PRO A 232 1.28 -0.66 9.98
N ARG A 233 2.51 -0.42 9.62
CA ARG A 233 3.71 -0.68 10.43
C ARG A 233 4.91 0.10 9.95
N VAL A 234 5.91 0.24 10.81
CA VAL A 234 7.24 0.69 10.40
C VAL A 234 7.89 -0.36 9.49
N SER A 235 8.50 0.08 8.41
CA SER A 235 9.05 -0.74 7.34
C SER A 235 10.52 -0.40 7.02
N ARG A 236 11.09 -1.05 6.03
CA ARG A 236 12.43 -0.71 5.52
C ARG A 236 12.46 0.69 4.90
N SER A 237 11.40 1.07 4.21
CA SER A 237 11.22 2.41 3.63
C SER A 237 11.15 3.49 4.71
N SER A 238 10.59 3.19 5.89
CA SER A 238 10.60 4.12 7.03
C SER A 238 12.03 4.45 7.50
N ALA A 239 12.95 3.50 7.40
CA ALA A 239 14.37 3.74 7.72
C ALA A 239 15.03 4.67 6.69
N LEU A 240 14.75 4.47 5.39
CA LEU A 240 15.21 5.35 4.31
C LEU A 240 14.63 6.76 4.48
N ALA A 241 13.31 6.88 4.67
CA ALA A 241 12.64 8.15 4.90
C ALA A 241 13.20 8.88 6.12
N SER A 242 13.44 8.16 7.23
CA SER A 242 14.05 8.74 8.44
C SER A 242 15.46 9.26 8.17
N LYS A 243 16.24 8.56 7.36
CA LYS A 243 17.60 8.99 7.00
C LYS A 243 17.58 10.20 6.06
N ALA A 244 16.68 10.23 5.09
CA ALA A 244 16.54 11.33 4.12
C ALA A 244 16.06 12.62 4.80
N THR A 245 15.11 12.52 5.71
CA THR A 245 14.45 13.68 6.35
C THR A 245 15.05 14.09 7.70
N GLY A 246 15.81 13.19 8.33
CA GLY A 246 16.20 13.34 9.73
C GLY A 246 15.06 13.06 10.73
N TYR A 247 13.81 12.86 10.26
CA TYR A 247 12.65 12.60 11.12
C TYR A 247 12.67 11.15 11.63
N PRO A 248 12.77 10.91 12.95
CA PRO A 248 12.97 9.56 13.49
C PRO A 248 11.64 8.81 13.61
N ILE A 249 11.12 8.27 12.50
CA ILE A 249 9.79 7.65 12.41
C ILE A 249 9.57 6.60 13.51
N ALA A 250 10.47 5.65 13.68
CA ALA A 250 10.32 4.58 14.67
C ALA A 250 10.26 5.12 16.12
N ARG A 251 11.07 6.13 16.44
CA ARG A 251 11.04 6.78 17.75
C ARG A 251 9.74 7.52 18.01
N VAL A 252 9.23 8.23 17.00
CA VAL A 252 7.96 8.96 17.11
C VAL A 252 6.80 7.97 17.19
N ALA A 253 6.79 6.91 16.37
CA ALA A 253 5.78 5.85 16.43
C ALA A 253 5.74 5.15 17.81
N ALA A 254 6.90 4.88 18.41
CA ALA A 254 6.96 4.33 19.77
C ALA A 254 6.36 5.26 20.81
N LYS A 255 6.57 6.57 20.70
CA LYS A 255 5.95 7.57 21.60
C LYS A 255 4.45 7.68 21.41
N ILE A 256 3.97 7.61 20.16
CA ILE A 256 2.54 7.56 19.84
C ILE A 256 1.91 6.31 20.45
N ALA A 257 2.55 5.16 20.35
CA ALA A 257 2.08 3.93 20.98
C ALA A 257 1.97 4.02 22.50
N LEU A 258 2.73 4.92 23.13
CA LEU A 258 2.62 5.24 24.56
C LEU A 258 1.59 6.35 24.86
N GLY A 259 0.78 6.77 23.87
CA GLY A 259 -0.31 7.73 24.02
C GLY A 259 0.07 9.19 23.81
N MET A 260 1.33 9.51 23.43
CA MET A 260 1.71 10.89 23.11
C MET A 260 1.14 11.31 21.76
N LYS A 261 0.79 12.59 21.64
CA LYS A 261 0.32 13.19 20.39
C LYS A 261 1.48 13.82 19.62
N LEU A 262 1.32 13.98 18.29
CA LEU A 262 2.35 14.56 17.43
C LEU A 262 2.73 15.99 17.83
N ASP A 263 1.77 16.78 18.32
CA ASP A 263 1.99 18.14 18.80
C ASP A 263 2.66 18.21 20.18
N GLU A 264 2.69 17.11 20.92
CA GLU A 264 3.38 16.97 22.21
C GLU A 264 4.82 16.44 22.07
N ILE A 265 5.13 15.80 20.95
CA ILE A 265 6.44 15.19 20.70
C ILE A 265 7.38 16.25 20.10
N PRO A 266 8.50 16.59 20.76
CA PRO A 266 9.48 17.53 20.20
C PRO A 266 10.08 16.98 18.89
N ASN A 267 10.19 17.85 17.87
CA ASN A 267 10.88 17.54 16.64
C ASN A 267 12.41 17.56 16.89
N SER A 268 13.05 16.40 16.73
CA SER A 268 14.48 16.26 17.00
C SER A 268 15.38 16.92 15.95
N VAL A 269 14.84 17.25 14.77
CA VAL A 269 15.59 17.92 13.70
C VAL A 269 15.68 19.42 13.97
N THR A 270 14.54 20.05 14.21
CA THR A 270 14.47 21.50 14.41
C THR A 270 14.81 21.93 15.84
N GLY A 271 14.54 21.06 16.84
CA GLY A 271 14.68 21.36 18.25
C GLY A 271 13.72 22.45 18.78
N LYS A 272 12.87 23.01 17.91
CA LYS A 272 11.98 24.14 18.23
C LYS A 272 10.51 23.89 17.91
N THR A 273 10.24 23.00 16.96
CA THR A 273 8.87 22.63 16.54
C THR A 273 8.48 21.26 17.12
N THR A 274 7.27 20.81 16.81
CA THR A 274 6.78 19.48 17.20
C THR A 274 6.85 18.49 16.04
N ALA A 275 6.61 17.23 16.34
CA ALA A 275 6.57 16.16 15.35
C ALA A 275 5.36 16.28 14.39
N ALA A 276 4.43 17.20 14.63
CA ALA A 276 3.27 17.46 13.78
C ALA A 276 3.62 18.24 12.49
N PHE A 277 4.87 18.70 12.32
CA PHE A 277 5.31 19.40 11.12
C PHE A 277 5.94 18.42 10.12
N GLU A 278 5.46 18.47 8.89
CA GLU A 278 6.04 17.71 7.79
C GLU A 278 7.49 18.18 7.53
N PRO A 279 8.44 17.25 7.33
CA PRO A 279 9.79 17.61 6.95
C PRO A 279 9.82 18.31 5.60
N ALA A 280 10.62 19.37 5.48
CA ALA A 280 11.01 19.92 4.19
C ALA A 280 12.30 19.22 3.74
N LEU A 281 12.32 18.79 2.48
CA LEU A 281 13.50 18.17 1.86
C LEU A 281 14.06 19.14 0.81
N ASP A 282 15.34 19.45 0.97
CA ASP A 282 16.12 20.11 -0.08
C ASP A 282 16.67 19.04 -1.04
N TYR A 283 16.63 19.31 -2.34
CA TYR A 283 17.06 18.40 -3.40
C TYR A 283 18.53 18.61 -3.75
#